data_4d0b84585eed0e957732fc671504b725
#
_entry.id   4d0b84585eed0e957732fc671504b725
#
_cell.length_a   1.000
_cell.length_b   1.000
_cell.length_c   1.000
_cell.angle_alpha   90.00
_cell.angle_beta   90.00
_cell.angle_gamma   90.00
#
_symmetry.space_group_name_H-M   'P 1'
#
loop_
_entity.id
_entity.type
_entity.pdbx_description
1 polymer ?
#
loop_
_entity_poly.entity_id
_entity_poly.type
_entity_poly.pdbx_seq_one_letter_code
_entity_poly.pdbx_strand_id
1 'polypeptide(L)'
;STVKETYEQAISDLKKAEEMMTINKGAAYASKEAAQAMLSRVYLYMSGTYENPNREYAQLAVDYADKVINSGNYSLLPREEFMKYNTLTPENNDESIFVVKRVASEFSGYDHYYGIGGMYANIGGMGWGEMYASAKYIDLLNETGRNDWRPDHYKIVDARAAFIEPTYTDDHKEVFRFIKQDSETVLNYEQLTVIKKGATVICQKTKEVDGKDVPDGPEYTLTPVDAEQEIYSITYQDGKTYTGVLDYYISLNRVYPQFYITKCSREGEDSHLHSPIISRLSEIYLNRAEAYAKLGNYSAALADLNTIRERSIIGGGYASLDATNASERIDKERQLELAYQAERSYDVFRNGKPLTRRYPGPHQQFEDIPASDYRVIYYIPQNAINAYPGTLTQNPTDNSGVILN
;
A
#
# COMPACT_ATOMS: atom_id res chain seq x y z
N SER A 1 -11.93 10.11 27.86
CA SER A 1 -12.94 9.39 27.05
C SER A 1 -12.48 7.96 26.82
N THR A 2 -13.39 7.03 26.86
CA THR A 2 -13.14 5.64 26.45
C THR A 2 -13.16 5.51 24.92
N VAL A 3 -12.66 4.42 24.38
CA VAL A 3 -12.75 4.11 22.95
C VAL A 3 -14.21 4.13 22.48
N LYS A 4 -15.11 3.55 23.26
CA LYS A 4 -16.56 3.52 22.97
C LYS A 4 -17.14 4.94 22.88
N GLU A 5 -16.91 5.79 23.88
CA GLU A 5 -17.40 7.18 23.88
C GLU A 5 -16.86 7.98 22.69
N THR A 6 -15.62 7.73 22.29
CA THR A 6 -15.02 8.40 21.13
C THR A 6 -15.72 7.99 19.83
N TYR A 7 -16.00 6.70 19.64
CA TYR A 7 -16.75 6.22 18.47
C TYR A 7 -18.21 6.70 18.48
N GLU A 8 -18.88 6.69 19.63
CA GLU A 8 -20.25 7.21 19.78
C GLU A 8 -20.34 8.69 19.39
N GLN A 9 -19.36 9.50 19.80
CA GLN A 9 -19.30 10.91 19.42
C GLN A 9 -19.05 11.05 17.91
N ALA A 10 -18.10 10.33 17.35
CA ALA A 10 -17.82 10.36 15.90
C ALA A 10 -19.07 9.97 15.07
N ILE A 11 -19.78 8.92 15.48
CA ILE A 11 -21.03 8.50 14.83
C ILE A 11 -22.09 9.59 14.94
N SER A 12 -22.26 10.20 16.11
CA SER A 12 -23.23 11.27 16.32
C SER A 12 -22.95 12.47 15.41
N ASP A 13 -21.69 12.89 15.32
CA ASP A 13 -21.27 14.03 14.49
C ASP A 13 -21.44 13.73 13.00
N LEU A 14 -21.06 12.53 12.55
CA LEU A 14 -21.19 12.12 11.16
C LEU A 14 -22.65 11.96 10.73
N LYS A 15 -23.53 11.44 11.59
CA LYS A 15 -24.97 11.38 11.31
C LYS A 15 -25.59 12.77 11.18
N LYS A 16 -25.18 13.69 12.07
CA LYS A 16 -25.62 15.09 11.97
C LYS A 16 -25.10 15.75 10.69
N ALA A 17 -23.85 15.45 10.30
CA ALA A 17 -23.31 15.93 9.05
C ALA A 17 -24.09 15.36 7.84
N GLU A 18 -24.44 14.06 7.83
CA GLU A 18 -25.29 13.44 6.81
C GLU A 18 -26.65 14.17 6.65
N GLU A 19 -27.27 14.56 7.75
CA GLU A 19 -28.56 15.28 7.75
C GLU A 19 -28.43 16.72 7.23
N MET A 20 -27.34 17.41 7.57
CA MET A 20 -27.15 18.82 7.26
C MET A 20 -26.62 19.09 5.85
N MET A 21 -25.88 18.15 5.27
CA MET A 21 -25.25 18.32 3.97
C MET A 21 -26.17 17.90 2.85
N THR A 22 -26.73 18.84 2.13
CA THR A 22 -27.73 18.61 1.04
C THR A 22 -27.16 18.81 -0.35
N ILE A 23 -25.95 19.37 -0.48
CA ILE A 23 -25.33 19.71 -1.75
C ILE A 23 -23.95 19.05 -1.84
N ASN A 24 -23.73 18.31 -2.92
CA ASN A 24 -22.39 17.81 -3.28
C ASN A 24 -21.70 18.81 -4.21
N LYS A 25 -20.59 19.40 -3.77
CA LYS A 25 -19.78 20.37 -4.52
C LYS A 25 -18.48 19.75 -5.07
N GLY A 26 -18.38 18.43 -5.08
CA GLY A 26 -17.16 17.68 -5.46
C GLY A 26 -16.28 17.33 -4.25
N ALA A 27 -15.25 16.51 -4.51
CA ALA A 27 -14.45 15.84 -3.47
C ALA A 27 -13.67 16.80 -2.55
N ALA A 28 -13.40 18.04 -2.98
CA ALA A 28 -12.74 19.04 -2.15
C ALA A 28 -13.61 19.65 -1.04
N TYR A 29 -14.88 19.26 -0.99
CA TYR A 29 -15.85 19.77 -0.02
C TYR A 29 -16.51 18.62 0.72
N ALA A 30 -16.82 18.86 2.00
CA ALA A 30 -17.61 17.90 2.76
C ALA A 30 -19.00 17.74 2.12
N SER A 31 -19.45 16.50 2.00
CA SER A 31 -20.73 16.13 1.41
C SER A 31 -21.45 15.08 2.25
N LYS A 32 -22.71 14.86 1.96
CA LYS A 32 -23.50 13.78 2.57
C LYS A 32 -22.83 12.42 2.36
N GLU A 33 -22.36 12.15 1.16
CA GLU A 33 -21.70 10.90 0.79
C GLU A 33 -20.34 10.76 1.50
N ALA A 34 -19.62 11.87 1.73
CA ALA A 34 -18.39 11.85 2.53
C ALA A 34 -18.68 11.44 3.99
N ALA A 35 -19.77 11.96 4.59
CA ALA A 35 -20.19 11.52 5.92
C ALA A 35 -20.60 10.06 5.95
N GLN A 36 -21.32 9.58 4.93
CA GLN A 36 -21.73 8.18 4.77
C GLN A 36 -20.52 7.25 4.58
N ALA A 37 -19.52 7.65 3.78
CA ALA A 37 -18.28 6.92 3.60
C ALA A 37 -17.52 6.76 4.93
N MET A 38 -17.42 7.84 5.70
CA MET A 38 -16.80 7.79 7.03
C MET A 38 -17.60 6.94 8.02
N LEU A 39 -18.93 6.95 7.98
CA LEU A 39 -19.77 6.07 8.80
C LEU A 39 -19.56 4.60 8.44
N SER A 40 -19.43 4.26 7.15
CA SER A 40 -19.08 2.89 6.73
C SER A 40 -17.75 2.44 7.34
N ARG A 41 -16.71 3.30 7.28
CA ARG A 41 -15.39 3.00 7.88
C ARG A 41 -15.47 2.86 9.41
N VAL A 42 -16.15 3.79 10.10
CA VAL A 42 -16.28 3.74 11.56
C VAL A 42 -16.99 2.47 12.01
N TYR A 43 -18.11 2.12 11.39
CA TYR A 43 -18.83 0.88 11.71
C TYR A 43 -18.03 -0.38 11.37
N LEU A 44 -17.27 -0.37 10.26
CA LEU A 44 -16.35 -1.46 9.95
C LEU A 44 -15.28 -1.64 11.04
N TYR A 45 -14.71 -0.54 11.55
CA TYR A 45 -13.70 -0.58 12.61
C TYR A 45 -14.30 -1.13 13.92
N MET A 46 -15.55 -0.81 14.22
CA MET A 46 -16.29 -1.34 15.37
C MET A 46 -16.81 -2.77 15.17
N SER A 47 -16.73 -3.32 13.95
CA SER A 47 -17.28 -4.64 13.63
C SER A 47 -16.46 -5.82 14.18
N GLY A 48 -15.36 -5.58 14.90
CA GLY A 48 -14.52 -6.64 15.48
C GLY A 48 -13.68 -7.38 14.43
N THR A 49 -13.14 -8.53 14.81
CA THR A 49 -12.33 -9.39 13.93
C THR A 49 -13.20 -10.35 13.11
N TYR A 50 -12.57 -11.07 12.17
CA TYR A 50 -13.28 -12.12 11.40
C TYR A 50 -13.71 -13.30 12.28
N GLU A 51 -12.93 -13.60 13.32
CA GLU A 51 -13.19 -14.70 14.26
C GLU A 51 -14.26 -14.33 15.29
N ASN A 52 -14.36 -13.05 15.64
CA ASN A 52 -15.32 -12.54 16.61
C ASN A 52 -16.00 -11.25 16.10
N PRO A 53 -16.87 -11.35 15.09
CA PRO A 53 -17.50 -10.20 14.47
C PRO A 53 -18.67 -9.64 15.29
N ASN A 54 -18.73 -8.32 15.42
CA ASN A 54 -19.97 -7.66 15.82
C ASN A 54 -20.86 -7.50 14.57
N ARG A 55 -21.87 -8.36 14.47
CA ARG A 55 -22.74 -8.45 13.29
C ARG A 55 -23.60 -7.20 13.08
N GLU A 56 -23.99 -6.51 14.14
CA GLU A 56 -24.77 -5.27 14.06
C GLU A 56 -23.92 -4.16 13.38
N TYR A 57 -22.72 -3.95 13.86
CA TYR A 57 -21.82 -2.95 13.24
C TYR A 57 -21.35 -3.36 11.83
N ALA A 58 -21.15 -4.65 11.57
CA ALA A 58 -20.87 -5.13 10.23
C ALA A 58 -22.04 -4.82 9.27
N GLN A 59 -23.29 -5.01 9.70
CA GLN A 59 -24.45 -4.66 8.89
C GLN A 59 -24.55 -3.15 8.65
N LEU A 60 -24.33 -2.33 9.68
CA LEU A 60 -24.31 -0.87 9.51
C LEU A 60 -23.20 -0.39 8.57
N ALA A 61 -22.04 -1.05 8.58
CA ALA A 61 -20.97 -0.76 7.62
C ALA A 61 -21.42 -1.03 6.19
N VAL A 62 -22.16 -2.13 5.94
CA VAL A 62 -22.77 -2.44 4.64
C VAL A 62 -23.79 -1.38 4.26
N ASP A 63 -24.73 -1.06 5.17
CA ASP A 63 -25.83 -0.13 4.89
C ASP A 63 -25.33 1.27 4.48
N TYR A 64 -24.26 1.75 5.13
CA TYR A 64 -23.65 3.04 4.78
C TYR A 64 -22.80 2.97 3.51
N ALA A 65 -22.12 1.85 3.24
CA ALA A 65 -21.45 1.63 1.96
C ALA A 65 -22.46 1.60 0.81
N ASP A 66 -23.60 0.94 0.99
CA ASP A 66 -24.69 0.91 0.00
C ASP A 66 -25.20 2.31 -0.35
N LYS A 67 -25.36 3.18 0.64
CA LYS A 67 -25.78 4.57 0.39
C LYS A 67 -24.81 5.31 -0.53
N VAL A 68 -23.50 5.12 -0.34
CA VAL A 68 -22.47 5.76 -1.17
C VAL A 68 -22.47 5.16 -2.58
N ILE A 69 -22.39 3.84 -2.69
CA ILE A 69 -22.29 3.13 -3.96
C ILE A 69 -23.52 3.38 -4.82
N ASN A 70 -24.71 3.36 -4.22
CA ASN A 70 -25.99 3.55 -4.92
C ASN A 70 -26.34 5.03 -5.12
N SER A 71 -25.54 5.97 -4.64
CA SER A 71 -25.77 7.40 -4.88
C SER A 71 -25.69 7.79 -6.36
N GLY A 72 -24.92 7.05 -7.14
CA GLY A 72 -24.65 7.35 -8.54
C GLY A 72 -23.72 8.55 -8.77
N ASN A 73 -23.15 9.12 -7.69
CA ASN A 73 -22.29 10.30 -7.76
C ASN A 73 -20.81 9.97 -8.01
N TYR A 74 -20.44 8.69 -7.90
CA TYR A 74 -19.05 8.23 -8.02
C TYR A 74 -18.97 7.00 -8.92
N SER A 75 -17.84 6.84 -9.60
CA SER A 75 -17.51 5.65 -10.38
C SER A 75 -16.05 5.25 -10.20
N LEU A 76 -15.78 3.94 -10.29
CA LEU A 76 -14.40 3.47 -10.31
C LEU A 76 -13.72 3.95 -11.59
N LEU A 77 -12.49 4.43 -11.47
CA LEU A 77 -11.68 4.77 -12.63
C LEU A 77 -11.49 3.54 -13.53
N PRO A 78 -11.66 3.65 -14.85
CA PRO A 78 -11.24 2.61 -15.78
C PRO A 78 -9.76 2.28 -15.61
N ARG A 79 -9.36 1.04 -15.95
CA ARG A 79 -7.98 0.56 -15.77
C ARG A 79 -6.93 1.51 -16.35
N GLU A 80 -7.14 2.00 -17.56
CA GLU A 80 -6.19 2.87 -18.27
C GLU A 80 -6.02 4.24 -17.59
N GLU A 81 -7.09 4.77 -17.03
CA GLU A 81 -7.06 6.01 -16.26
C GLU A 81 -6.46 5.76 -14.86
N PHE A 82 -6.81 4.64 -14.24
CA PHE A 82 -6.24 4.25 -12.96
C PHE A 82 -4.72 4.06 -13.03
N MET A 83 -4.19 3.54 -14.13
CA MET A 83 -2.74 3.42 -14.37
C MET A 83 -2.04 4.78 -14.49
N LYS A 84 -2.77 5.85 -14.72
CA LYS A 84 -2.27 7.24 -14.73
C LYS A 84 -2.62 7.98 -13.45
N TYR A 85 -2.70 7.28 -12.35
CA TYR A 85 -3.22 7.81 -11.08
C TYR A 85 -2.48 9.05 -10.58
N ASN A 86 -1.16 9.14 -10.81
CA ASN A 86 -0.33 10.28 -10.44
C ASN A 86 -0.53 11.52 -11.33
N THR A 87 -1.17 11.37 -12.50
CA THR A 87 -1.54 12.49 -13.39
C THR A 87 -2.90 13.07 -13.07
N LEU A 88 -3.72 12.33 -12.29
CA LEU A 88 -5.06 12.75 -11.94
C LEU A 88 -5.03 13.63 -10.68
N THR A 89 -5.76 14.74 -10.73
CA THR A 89 -5.97 15.54 -9.52
C THR A 89 -7.00 14.83 -8.64
N PRO A 90 -6.68 14.50 -7.37
CA PRO A 90 -7.57 13.77 -6.49
C PRO A 90 -8.95 14.43 -6.33
N GLU A 91 -8.98 15.76 -6.32
CA GLU A 91 -10.22 16.54 -6.19
C GLU A 91 -11.13 16.54 -7.42
N ASN A 92 -10.65 16.07 -8.57
CA ASN A 92 -11.38 16.15 -9.85
C ASN A 92 -11.54 14.80 -10.55
N ASN A 93 -11.39 13.68 -9.84
CA ASN A 93 -11.66 12.37 -10.42
C ASN A 93 -12.93 11.73 -9.83
N ASP A 94 -13.60 10.90 -10.63
CA ASP A 94 -14.90 10.33 -10.30
C ASP A 94 -14.87 9.30 -9.16
N GLU A 95 -13.69 8.81 -8.79
CA GLU A 95 -13.55 7.84 -7.71
C GLU A 95 -13.38 8.51 -6.33
N SER A 96 -12.93 9.77 -6.29
CA SER A 96 -12.67 10.49 -5.05
C SER A 96 -13.95 10.99 -4.40
N ILE A 97 -14.15 10.64 -3.13
CA ILE A 97 -15.33 11.05 -2.34
C ILE A 97 -14.99 12.27 -1.49
N PHE A 98 -13.84 12.24 -0.82
CA PHE A 98 -13.40 13.37 0.01
C PHE A 98 -11.89 13.45 0.04
N VAL A 99 -11.36 14.66 -0.19
CA VAL A 99 -9.93 14.95 -0.19
C VAL A 99 -9.64 16.24 0.59
N VAL A 100 -8.44 16.35 1.14
CA VAL A 100 -7.93 17.61 1.67
C VAL A 100 -7.20 18.33 0.53
N LYS A 101 -7.91 19.23 -0.16
CA LYS A 101 -7.38 19.94 -1.32
C LYS A 101 -6.17 20.79 -0.93
N ARG A 102 -5.11 20.68 -1.71
CA ARG A 102 -3.91 21.50 -1.63
C ARG A 102 -3.74 22.32 -2.90
N VAL A 103 -3.36 23.57 -2.73
CA VAL A 103 -3.10 24.50 -3.85
C VAL A 103 -1.82 25.31 -3.57
N ALA A 104 -1.01 25.55 -4.58
CA ALA A 104 0.27 26.24 -4.44
C ALA A 104 0.15 27.63 -3.79
N SER A 105 -0.95 28.34 -4.04
CA SER A 105 -1.18 29.68 -3.49
C SER A 105 -1.40 29.72 -1.96
N GLU A 106 -1.69 28.57 -1.33
CA GLU A 106 -1.90 28.46 0.12
C GLU A 106 -0.60 28.11 0.89
N PHE A 107 0.48 27.82 0.14
CA PHE A 107 1.77 27.46 0.72
C PHE A 107 2.79 28.56 0.50
N SER A 108 3.41 29.04 1.58
CA SER A 108 4.51 29.99 1.53
C SER A 108 5.72 29.44 2.30
N GLY A 109 6.92 29.62 1.74
CA GLY A 109 8.15 29.18 2.39
C GLY A 109 8.23 27.64 2.53
N TYR A 110 8.50 27.17 3.73
CA TYR A 110 8.67 25.73 4.01
C TYR A 110 7.37 24.97 4.26
N ASP A 111 6.22 25.61 4.32
CA ASP A 111 4.95 24.97 4.66
C ASP A 111 4.50 23.91 3.63
N HIS A 112 4.95 24.05 2.37
CA HIS A 112 4.65 23.07 1.31
C HIS A 112 5.47 21.77 1.42
N TYR A 113 6.57 21.74 2.18
CA TYR A 113 7.40 20.56 2.34
C TYR A 113 6.81 19.48 3.26
N TYR A 114 5.69 19.73 3.89
CA TYR A 114 5.04 18.77 4.77
C TYR A 114 4.05 17.80 4.07
N GLY A 115 4.03 17.81 2.74
CA GLY A 115 3.22 16.86 1.98
C GLY A 115 3.86 15.47 1.94
N ILE A 116 3.06 14.42 2.17
CA ILE A 116 3.52 13.02 2.11
C ILE A 116 4.14 12.67 0.74
N GLY A 117 3.64 13.27 -0.33
CA GLY A 117 4.17 13.09 -1.68
C GLY A 117 5.65 13.46 -1.81
N GLY A 118 6.10 14.50 -1.11
CA GLY A 118 7.50 14.91 -1.11
C GLY A 118 8.45 13.92 -0.45
N MET A 119 7.96 13.08 0.47
CA MET A 119 8.75 12.01 1.08
C MET A 119 8.79 10.75 0.22
N TYR A 120 7.74 10.51 -0.58
CA TYR A 120 7.57 9.29 -1.36
C TYR A 120 8.21 9.35 -2.74
N ALA A 121 8.14 10.48 -3.41
CA ALA A 121 8.56 10.61 -4.79
C ALA A 121 9.71 11.60 -4.96
N ASN A 122 10.54 11.38 -5.98
CA ASN A 122 11.52 12.33 -6.45
C ASN A 122 11.28 12.62 -7.94
N ILE A 123 10.05 12.99 -8.27
CA ILE A 123 9.63 13.26 -9.64
C ILE A 123 10.19 14.61 -10.07
N GLY A 124 11.02 14.59 -11.12
CA GLY A 124 11.65 15.82 -11.63
C GLY A 124 12.53 16.55 -10.61
N GLY A 125 13.00 15.88 -9.56
CA GLY A 125 13.77 16.49 -8.49
C GLY A 125 12.96 17.27 -7.47
N MET A 126 11.64 17.19 -7.53
CA MET A 126 10.70 17.98 -6.72
C MET A 126 10.30 17.34 -5.39
N GLY A 127 10.89 16.25 -5.00
CA GLY A 127 10.64 15.58 -3.73
C GLY A 127 11.91 15.02 -3.14
N TRP A 128 11.85 14.52 -1.91
CA TRP A 128 13.02 13.98 -1.22
C TRP A 128 13.27 12.51 -1.55
N GLY A 129 12.21 11.76 -1.89
CA GLY A 129 12.34 10.34 -2.26
C GLY A 129 13.01 9.51 -1.18
N GLU A 130 12.61 9.67 0.08
CA GLU A 130 13.22 8.98 1.22
C GLU A 130 12.56 7.63 1.54
N MET A 131 11.36 7.40 1.03
CA MET A 131 10.59 6.17 1.27
C MET A 131 10.36 5.44 -0.06
N TYR A 132 10.59 4.15 -0.04
CA TYR A 132 10.49 3.29 -1.22
C TYR A 132 9.47 2.19 -1.00
N ALA A 133 8.94 1.65 -2.12
CA ALA A 133 8.11 0.46 -2.09
C ALA A 133 8.90 -0.73 -1.53
N SER A 134 8.28 -1.48 -0.61
CA SER A 134 8.92 -2.66 -0.04
C SER A 134 8.93 -3.83 -1.04
N ALA A 135 9.92 -4.72 -0.92
CA ALA A 135 9.96 -5.96 -1.69
C ALA A 135 8.68 -6.79 -1.52
N LYS A 136 8.11 -6.83 -0.32
CA LYS A 136 6.83 -7.51 -0.06
C LYS A 136 5.68 -6.96 -0.91
N TYR A 137 5.62 -5.63 -1.11
CA TYR A 137 4.59 -5.03 -1.97
C TYR A 137 4.81 -5.38 -3.44
N ILE A 138 6.07 -5.37 -3.90
CA ILE A 138 6.43 -5.74 -5.27
C ILE A 138 6.11 -7.21 -5.54
N ASP A 139 6.43 -8.11 -4.60
CA ASP A 139 6.10 -9.53 -4.70
C ASP A 139 4.58 -9.75 -4.79
N LEU A 140 3.81 -9.02 -3.99
CA LEU A 140 2.35 -9.08 -4.01
C LEU A 140 1.76 -8.58 -5.33
N LEU A 141 2.32 -7.52 -5.92
CA LEU A 141 1.96 -7.05 -7.27
C LEU A 141 2.23 -8.09 -8.36
N ASN A 142 3.27 -8.91 -8.18
CA ASN A 142 3.70 -9.90 -9.16
C ASN A 142 3.08 -11.31 -8.93
N GLU A 143 2.20 -11.47 -7.95
CA GLU A 143 1.63 -12.78 -7.59
C GLU A 143 0.85 -13.43 -8.75
N THR A 144 0.20 -12.64 -9.59
CA THR A 144 -0.59 -13.13 -10.74
C THR A 144 0.15 -13.08 -12.07
N GLY A 145 1.35 -12.54 -12.09
CA GLY A 145 2.21 -12.37 -13.23
C GLY A 145 3.14 -11.20 -13.05
N ARG A 146 4.28 -11.25 -13.69
CA ARG A 146 5.31 -10.24 -13.60
C ARG A 146 4.86 -8.92 -14.20
N ASN A 147 4.99 -7.84 -13.44
CA ASN A 147 4.98 -6.48 -13.95
C ASN A 147 6.41 -6.13 -14.42
N ASP A 148 6.54 -5.60 -15.61
CA ASP A 148 7.79 -5.19 -16.20
C ASP A 148 7.74 -3.70 -16.55
N TRP A 149 8.56 -2.89 -15.87
CA TRP A 149 8.61 -1.43 -16.05
C TRP A 149 9.68 -1.00 -17.06
N ARG A 150 10.50 -1.93 -17.58
CA ARG A 150 11.53 -1.57 -18.56
C ARG A 150 10.88 -0.94 -19.80
N PRO A 151 11.34 0.21 -20.30
CA PRO A 151 10.65 0.93 -21.36
C PRO A 151 10.41 0.11 -22.64
N ASP A 152 11.35 -0.75 -23.00
CA ASP A 152 11.32 -1.60 -24.20
C ASP A 152 10.64 -2.98 -23.95
N HIS A 153 10.29 -3.30 -22.71
CA HIS A 153 9.61 -4.52 -22.27
C HIS A 153 8.31 -4.23 -21.53
N TYR A 154 7.86 -2.96 -21.51
CA TYR A 154 6.78 -2.50 -20.65
C TYR A 154 5.53 -3.38 -20.73
N LYS A 155 5.22 -4.05 -19.63
CA LYS A 155 4.06 -4.94 -19.49
C LYS A 155 3.53 -4.88 -18.07
N ILE A 156 2.36 -4.30 -17.88
CA ILE A 156 1.71 -4.21 -16.58
C ILE A 156 0.57 -5.23 -16.47
N VAL A 157 0.72 -6.19 -15.58
CA VAL A 157 -0.30 -7.19 -15.23
C VAL A 157 -1.28 -6.63 -14.23
N ASP A 158 -0.80 -6.11 -13.12
CA ASP A 158 -1.62 -5.43 -12.11
C ASP A 158 -1.49 -3.92 -12.27
N ALA A 159 -2.59 -3.22 -12.53
CA ALA A 159 -2.61 -1.78 -12.74
C ALA A 159 -2.04 -0.97 -11.55
N ARG A 160 -2.04 -1.54 -10.35
CA ARG A 160 -1.46 -0.92 -9.15
C ARG A 160 0.07 -0.86 -9.16
N ALA A 161 0.71 -1.54 -10.11
CA ALA A 161 2.12 -1.34 -10.42
C ALA A 161 2.42 0.10 -10.86
N ALA A 162 1.44 0.85 -11.35
CA ALA A 162 1.56 2.28 -11.62
C ALA A 162 1.69 3.15 -10.35
N PHE A 163 1.53 2.59 -9.16
CA PHE A 163 1.75 3.32 -7.90
C PHE A 163 3.22 3.48 -7.54
N ILE A 164 4.09 2.78 -8.23
CA ILE A 164 5.54 2.78 -7.99
C ILE A 164 6.30 2.85 -9.31
N GLU A 165 7.52 3.37 -9.24
CA GLU A 165 8.41 3.50 -10.39
C GLU A 165 9.85 3.13 -10.01
N PRO A 166 10.47 2.15 -10.68
CA PRO A 166 11.86 1.82 -10.46
C PRO A 166 12.80 2.88 -11.05
N THR A 167 13.88 3.21 -10.36
CA THR A 167 14.93 4.06 -10.88
C THR A 167 15.99 3.18 -11.54
N TYR A 168 15.88 3.00 -12.84
CA TYR A 168 16.90 2.32 -13.63
C TYR A 168 18.13 3.18 -13.83
N THR A 169 19.29 2.54 -14.05
CA THR A 169 20.50 3.24 -14.50
C THR A 169 20.35 3.64 -15.98
N ASP A 170 20.98 4.75 -16.37
CA ASP A 170 20.87 5.29 -17.74
C ASP A 170 21.47 4.36 -18.83
N ASP A 171 22.36 3.48 -18.44
CA ASP A 171 23.05 2.52 -19.34
C ASP A 171 22.20 1.28 -19.66
N HIS A 172 20.99 1.17 -19.14
CA HIS A 172 20.12 0.00 -19.30
C HIS A 172 20.81 -1.34 -18.97
N LYS A 173 21.72 -1.32 -18.03
CA LYS A 173 22.48 -2.49 -17.59
C LYS A 173 21.56 -3.63 -17.20
N GLU A 174 21.56 -4.71 -17.96
CA GLU A 174 20.73 -5.89 -17.70
C GLU A 174 21.33 -6.72 -16.56
N VAL A 175 20.49 -7.11 -15.61
CA VAL A 175 20.87 -7.87 -14.42
C VAL A 175 19.89 -9.00 -14.13
N PHE A 176 20.37 -10.03 -13.45
CA PHE A 176 19.51 -10.95 -12.73
C PHE A 176 19.37 -10.45 -11.30
N ARG A 177 18.14 -10.16 -10.90
CA ARG A 177 17.79 -9.53 -9.63
C ARG A 177 17.02 -10.51 -8.75
N PHE A 178 17.47 -10.69 -7.51
CA PHE A 178 16.81 -11.55 -6.54
C PHE A 178 17.01 -11.05 -5.11
N ILE A 179 16.23 -11.59 -4.16
CA ILE A 179 16.39 -11.32 -2.74
C ILE A 179 17.12 -12.50 -2.13
N LYS A 180 18.32 -12.25 -1.61
CA LYS A 180 19.15 -13.21 -0.90
C LYS A 180 18.85 -13.19 0.59
N GLN A 181 18.70 -14.36 1.19
CA GLN A 181 18.51 -14.49 2.64
C GLN A 181 19.84 -14.86 3.31
N ASP A 182 20.48 -13.88 3.95
CA ASP A 182 21.76 -14.08 4.65
C ASP A 182 21.60 -14.77 6.02
N SER A 183 20.49 -14.53 6.70
CA SER A 183 20.12 -15.20 7.95
C SER A 183 18.59 -15.27 8.09
N GLU A 184 18.09 -15.84 9.18
CA GLU A 184 16.64 -15.83 9.45
C GLU A 184 16.04 -14.42 9.46
N THR A 185 16.84 -13.41 9.75
CA THR A 185 16.40 -12.03 9.92
C THR A 185 16.96 -11.05 8.91
N VAL A 186 17.92 -11.42 8.06
CA VAL A 186 18.59 -10.51 7.12
C VAL A 186 18.34 -10.91 5.69
N LEU A 187 17.70 -10.02 4.96
CA LEU A 187 17.47 -10.10 3.51
C LEU A 187 18.33 -9.05 2.80
N ASN A 188 18.99 -9.43 1.72
CA ASN A 188 19.74 -8.53 0.85
C ASN A 188 19.18 -8.55 -0.57
N TYR A 189 19.20 -7.40 -1.20
CA TYR A 189 18.82 -7.23 -2.59
C TYR A 189 20.05 -7.39 -3.47
N GLU A 190 20.11 -8.46 -4.27
CA GLU A 190 21.26 -8.77 -5.13
C GLU A 190 20.93 -8.52 -6.58
N GLN A 191 21.92 -7.99 -7.30
CA GLN A 191 21.86 -7.75 -8.74
C GLN A 191 23.15 -8.26 -9.38
N LEU A 192 23.05 -9.28 -10.23
CA LEU A 192 24.16 -9.85 -10.97
C LEU A 192 24.09 -9.42 -12.42
N THR A 193 25.15 -8.81 -12.93
CA THR A 193 25.21 -8.35 -14.33
C THR A 193 25.09 -9.52 -15.30
N VAL A 194 24.22 -9.43 -16.30
CA VAL A 194 24.11 -10.39 -17.39
C VAL A 194 25.30 -10.20 -18.32
N ILE A 195 26.18 -11.19 -18.39
CA ILE A 195 27.40 -11.16 -19.21
C ILE A 195 27.24 -11.95 -20.53
N LYS A 196 26.21 -12.80 -20.60
CA LYS A 196 25.87 -13.56 -21.81
C LYS A 196 24.38 -13.84 -21.85
N LYS A 197 23.74 -13.56 -23.00
CA LYS A 197 22.33 -13.90 -23.25
C LYS A 197 22.20 -14.60 -24.60
N GLY A 198 21.64 -15.82 -24.59
CA GLY A 198 21.46 -16.66 -25.78
C GLY A 198 20.74 -17.94 -25.39
N ALA A 199 21.19 -19.10 -25.91
CA ALA A 199 20.64 -20.41 -25.52
C ALA A 199 20.75 -20.66 -24.00
N THR A 200 21.72 -20.05 -23.36
CA THR A 200 21.88 -19.96 -21.90
C THR A 200 22.08 -18.53 -21.51
N VAL A 201 21.57 -18.15 -20.34
CA VAL A 201 21.83 -16.84 -19.72
C VAL A 201 22.86 -17.02 -18.63
N ILE A 202 23.92 -16.21 -18.66
CA ILE A 202 25.00 -16.23 -17.65
C ILE A 202 25.08 -14.85 -17.02
N CYS A 203 25.15 -14.81 -15.70
CA CYS A 203 25.31 -13.59 -14.92
C CYS A 203 26.47 -13.70 -13.95
N GLN A 204 27.00 -12.55 -13.54
CA GLN A 204 28.17 -12.44 -12.65
C GLN A 204 28.06 -11.18 -11.80
N LYS A 205 28.52 -11.24 -10.57
CA LYS A 205 28.72 -10.02 -9.79
C LYS A 205 29.82 -9.18 -10.42
N THR A 206 29.54 -7.91 -10.66
CA THR A 206 30.51 -6.96 -11.20
C THR A 206 30.67 -5.78 -10.24
N LYS A 207 31.80 -5.09 -10.35
CA LYS A 207 32.04 -3.79 -9.73
C LYS A 207 32.56 -2.83 -10.78
N GLU A 208 32.27 -1.56 -10.61
CA GLU A 208 32.78 -0.53 -11.49
C GLU A 208 34.24 -0.16 -11.14
N VAL A 209 35.09 -0.16 -12.13
CA VAL A 209 36.47 0.33 -12.03
C VAL A 209 36.74 1.18 -13.27
N ASP A 210 37.08 2.45 -13.08
CA ASP A 210 37.34 3.40 -14.16
C ASP A 210 36.22 3.47 -15.22
N GLY A 211 34.95 3.45 -14.77
CA GLY A 211 33.77 3.50 -15.64
C GLY A 211 33.48 2.20 -16.41
N LYS A 212 34.09 1.07 -16.01
CA LYS A 212 33.89 -0.24 -16.62
C LYS A 212 33.49 -1.28 -15.59
N ASP A 213 32.51 -2.11 -15.94
CA ASP A 213 32.20 -3.30 -15.15
C ASP A 213 33.33 -4.33 -15.26
N VAL A 214 33.88 -4.70 -14.13
CA VAL A 214 34.85 -5.81 -14.02
C VAL A 214 34.30 -6.92 -13.13
N PRO A 215 34.68 -8.19 -13.39
CA PRO A 215 34.25 -9.33 -12.55
C PRO A 215 34.59 -9.11 -11.08
N ASP A 216 33.63 -9.44 -10.20
CA ASP A 216 33.77 -9.38 -8.74
C ASP A 216 33.15 -10.62 -8.05
N GLY A 217 33.14 -11.76 -8.74
CA GLY A 217 32.62 -13.02 -8.24
C GLY A 217 32.55 -14.10 -9.33
N PRO A 218 32.02 -15.29 -9.02
CA PRO A 218 31.87 -16.36 -9.98
C PRO A 218 30.75 -16.09 -10.99
N GLU A 219 30.84 -16.79 -12.11
CA GLU A 219 29.76 -16.85 -13.10
C GLU A 219 28.66 -17.82 -12.63
N TYR A 220 27.42 -17.47 -12.93
CA TYR A 220 26.24 -18.29 -12.68
C TYR A 220 25.44 -18.50 -13.96
N THR A 221 25.11 -19.74 -14.27
CA THR A 221 24.16 -20.05 -15.36
C THR A 221 22.75 -20.05 -14.79
N LEU A 222 21.86 -19.24 -15.39
CA LEU A 222 20.47 -19.17 -14.99
C LEU A 222 19.69 -20.39 -15.51
N THR A 223 18.83 -20.94 -14.65
CA THR A 223 17.88 -22.00 -15.00
C THR A 223 16.50 -21.36 -15.19
N PRO A 224 15.86 -21.51 -16.36
CA PRO A 224 14.51 -20.97 -16.58
C PRO A 224 13.48 -21.57 -15.59
N VAL A 225 12.68 -20.71 -15.00
CA VAL A 225 11.47 -21.06 -14.23
C VAL A 225 10.25 -20.72 -15.07
N ASP A 226 10.21 -19.51 -15.61
CA ASP A 226 9.26 -19.05 -16.60
C ASP A 226 10.01 -18.13 -17.58
N ALA A 227 10.41 -18.69 -18.71
CA ALA A 227 11.24 -17.97 -19.68
C ALA A 227 10.46 -16.84 -20.39
N GLU A 228 9.14 -16.96 -20.53
CA GLU A 228 8.30 -15.93 -21.14
C GLU A 228 8.22 -14.68 -20.26
N GLN A 229 8.19 -14.87 -18.95
CA GLN A 229 8.22 -13.78 -17.98
C GLN A 229 9.64 -13.41 -17.53
N GLU A 230 10.67 -14.00 -18.14
CA GLU A 230 12.08 -13.84 -17.77
C GLU A 230 12.34 -14.09 -16.28
N ILE A 231 11.69 -15.10 -15.72
CA ILE A 231 11.87 -15.58 -14.35
C ILE A 231 12.84 -16.77 -14.40
N TYR A 232 13.90 -16.68 -13.63
CA TYR A 232 14.96 -17.68 -13.56
C TYR A 232 15.30 -18.04 -12.12
N SER A 233 16.06 -19.11 -11.94
CA SER A 233 16.67 -19.50 -10.68
C SER A 233 18.16 -19.70 -10.81
N ILE A 234 18.91 -19.57 -9.71
CA ILE A 234 20.32 -19.91 -9.58
C ILE A 234 20.56 -20.68 -8.29
N THR A 235 21.59 -21.52 -8.27
CA THR A 235 22.23 -21.94 -7.02
C THR A 235 23.38 -20.97 -6.75
N TYR A 236 23.23 -20.17 -5.70
CA TYR A 236 24.19 -19.12 -5.35
C TYR A 236 25.37 -19.69 -4.56
N GLN A 237 26.42 -18.88 -4.32
CA GLN A 237 27.64 -19.29 -3.63
C GLN A 237 27.43 -19.78 -2.18
N ASP A 238 26.32 -19.46 -1.55
CA ASP A 238 25.92 -19.97 -0.23
C ASP A 238 25.23 -21.34 -0.29
N GLY A 239 25.15 -21.95 -1.47
CA GLY A 239 24.54 -23.24 -1.70
C GLY A 239 23.01 -23.23 -1.75
N LYS A 240 22.36 -22.07 -1.61
CA LYS A 240 20.90 -21.92 -1.69
C LYS A 240 20.47 -21.61 -3.12
N THR A 241 19.25 -22.02 -3.44
CA THR A 241 18.61 -21.69 -4.72
C THR A 241 17.71 -20.46 -4.53
N TYR A 242 17.88 -19.46 -5.37
CA TYR A 242 17.10 -18.24 -5.40
C TYR A 242 16.40 -18.09 -6.74
N THR A 243 15.16 -17.67 -6.70
CA THR A 243 14.38 -17.27 -7.89
C THR A 243 14.39 -15.75 -7.99
N GLY A 244 14.54 -15.25 -9.20
CA GLY A 244 14.59 -13.83 -9.50
C GLY A 244 14.19 -13.56 -10.94
N VAL A 245 14.36 -12.32 -11.37
CA VAL A 245 13.97 -11.83 -12.69
C VAL A 245 15.15 -11.22 -13.44
N LEU A 246 15.14 -11.32 -14.77
CA LEU A 246 15.97 -10.43 -15.58
C LEU A 246 15.32 -9.07 -15.63
N ASP A 247 16.09 -8.03 -15.31
CA ASP A 247 15.63 -6.66 -15.27
C ASP A 247 16.77 -5.71 -15.59
N TYR A 248 16.51 -4.42 -15.69
CA TYR A 248 17.58 -3.44 -15.68
C TYR A 248 18.08 -3.17 -14.26
N TYR A 249 19.33 -2.69 -14.16
CA TYR A 249 19.93 -2.38 -12.88
C TYR A 249 19.16 -1.24 -12.21
N ILE A 250 18.61 -1.51 -11.03
CA ILE A 250 17.90 -0.54 -10.23
C ILE A 250 18.90 0.16 -9.29
N SER A 251 18.86 1.49 -9.24
CA SER A 251 19.64 2.25 -8.29
C SER A 251 19.31 1.84 -6.86
N LEU A 252 20.32 1.77 -6.02
CA LEU A 252 20.17 1.48 -4.60
C LEU A 252 20.46 2.71 -3.77
N ASN A 253 19.58 3.03 -2.83
CA ASN A 253 19.94 3.93 -1.73
C ASN A 253 20.46 3.07 -0.58
N ARG A 254 21.78 3.05 -0.43
CA ARG A 254 22.50 2.10 0.44
C ARG A 254 22.29 0.67 -0.05
N VAL A 255 21.30 -0.04 0.50
CA VAL A 255 20.94 -1.43 0.13
C VAL A 255 19.47 -1.54 -0.31
N TYR A 256 18.74 -0.43 -0.31
CA TYR A 256 17.32 -0.41 -0.66
C TYR A 256 17.17 -0.11 -2.14
N PRO A 257 16.43 -0.95 -2.90
CA PRO A 257 16.13 -0.66 -4.28
C PRO A 257 15.19 0.55 -4.35
N GLN A 258 15.54 1.50 -5.20
CA GLN A 258 14.76 2.71 -5.38
C GLN A 258 13.56 2.47 -6.30
N PHE A 259 12.51 1.89 -5.75
CA PHE A 259 11.16 1.95 -6.31
C PHE A 259 10.41 3.11 -5.66
N TYR A 260 10.44 4.27 -6.30
CA TYR A 260 9.73 5.43 -5.79
C TYR A 260 8.22 5.20 -5.76
N ILE A 261 7.56 5.81 -4.78
CA ILE A 261 6.11 5.77 -4.67
C ILE A 261 5.54 6.98 -5.40
N THR A 262 4.87 6.75 -6.52
CA THR A 262 4.31 7.81 -7.38
C THR A 262 2.86 8.11 -7.07
N LYS A 263 2.14 7.19 -6.43
CA LYS A 263 0.70 7.32 -6.13
C LYS A 263 0.31 8.62 -5.41
N CYS A 264 1.13 9.09 -4.49
CA CYS A 264 0.89 10.30 -3.71
C CYS A 264 1.68 11.51 -4.25
N SER A 265 1.96 11.55 -5.54
CA SER A 265 2.64 12.64 -6.21
C SER A 265 1.73 13.35 -7.23
N ARG A 266 2.21 14.43 -7.83
CA ARG A 266 1.58 15.12 -8.95
C ARG A 266 2.56 15.22 -10.09
N GLU A 267 2.31 14.50 -11.17
CA GLU A 267 3.17 14.58 -12.35
C GLU A 267 3.15 15.98 -12.95
N GLY A 268 4.34 16.51 -13.25
CA GLY A 268 4.51 17.86 -13.81
C GLY A 268 4.34 19.01 -12.83
N GLU A 269 4.05 18.73 -11.57
CA GLU A 269 3.93 19.73 -10.50
C GLU A 269 4.76 19.32 -9.26
N ASP A 270 4.83 20.21 -8.27
CA ASP A 270 5.47 19.92 -7.00
C ASP A 270 4.76 18.74 -6.30
N SER A 271 5.50 17.68 -6.01
CA SER A 271 4.97 16.46 -5.36
C SER A 271 4.34 16.73 -3.98
N HIS A 272 4.71 17.84 -3.32
CA HIS A 272 4.12 18.26 -2.05
C HIS A 272 2.67 18.75 -2.20
N LEU A 273 2.24 19.07 -3.40
CA LEU A 273 0.89 19.55 -3.71
C LEU A 273 -0.13 18.41 -3.87
N HIS A 274 0.27 17.16 -3.68
CA HIS A 274 -0.69 16.06 -3.67
C HIS A 274 -1.76 16.28 -2.60
N SER A 275 -3.03 16.28 -3.02
CA SER A 275 -4.18 16.39 -2.11
C SER A 275 -4.45 15.05 -1.44
N PRO A 276 -4.25 14.90 -0.12
CA PRO A 276 -4.51 13.64 0.57
C PRO A 276 -5.96 13.17 0.39
N ILE A 277 -6.14 11.94 -0.06
CA ILE A 277 -7.45 11.32 -0.22
C ILE A 277 -7.89 10.74 1.13
N ILE A 278 -8.99 11.26 1.65
CA ILE A 278 -9.59 10.78 2.89
C ILE A 278 -10.50 9.59 2.64
N SER A 279 -11.24 9.61 1.52
CA SER A 279 -12.09 8.49 1.12
C SER A 279 -12.29 8.45 -0.39
N ARG A 280 -12.33 7.26 -0.97
CA ARG A 280 -12.62 7.01 -2.37
C ARG A 280 -13.45 5.73 -2.56
N LEU A 281 -14.12 5.61 -3.69
CA LEU A 281 -15.12 4.58 -3.91
C LEU A 281 -14.58 3.15 -3.78
N SER A 282 -13.34 2.88 -4.21
CA SER A 282 -12.75 1.55 -4.08
C SER A 282 -12.59 1.12 -2.62
N GLU A 283 -12.28 2.04 -1.71
CA GLU A 283 -12.28 1.74 -0.27
C GLU A 283 -13.67 1.32 0.19
N ILE A 284 -14.72 1.96 -0.29
CA ILE A 284 -16.10 1.66 0.11
C ILE A 284 -16.51 0.26 -0.33
N TYR A 285 -16.13 -0.16 -1.55
CA TYR A 285 -16.30 -1.54 -1.99
C TYR A 285 -15.55 -2.53 -1.08
N LEU A 286 -14.30 -2.22 -0.75
CA LEU A 286 -13.50 -3.09 0.14
C LEU A 286 -14.02 -3.11 1.59
N ASN A 287 -14.56 -2.00 2.08
CA ASN A 287 -15.22 -1.94 3.39
C ASN A 287 -16.47 -2.83 3.40
N ARG A 288 -17.29 -2.78 2.34
CA ARG A 288 -18.48 -3.59 2.20
C ARG A 288 -18.14 -5.07 2.02
N ALA A 289 -17.13 -5.41 1.23
CA ALA A 289 -16.64 -6.78 1.08
C ALA A 289 -16.22 -7.39 2.41
N GLU A 290 -15.45 -6.65 3.21
CA GLU A 290 -15.03 -7.10 4.54
C GLU A 290 -16.22 -7.28 5.50
N ALA A 291 -17.13 -6.32 5.51
CA ALA A 291 -18.33 -6.38 6.33
C ALA A 291 -19.23 -7.59 5.95
N TYR A 292 -19.44 -7.83 4.65
CA TYR A 292 -20.16 -9.02 4.17
C TYR A 292 -19.49 -10.33 4.59
N ALA A 293 -18.16 -10.41 4.51
CA ALA A 293 -17.42 -11.59 4.94
C ALA A 293 -17.59 -11.84 6.46
N LYS A 294 -17.54 -10.80 7.28
CA LYS A 294 -17.83 -10.88 8.73
C LYS A 294 -19.28 -11.30 9.04
N LEU A 295 -20.21 -11.00 8.15
CA LEU A 295 -21.59 -11.47 8.22
C LEU A 295 -21.78 -12.92 7.72
N GLY A 296 -20.75 -13.51 7.07
CA GLY A 296 -20.81 -14.82 6.43
C GLY A 296 -21.44 -14.79 5.03
N ASN A 297 -21.68 -13.60 4.47
CA ASN A 297 -22.18 -13.43 3.11
C ASN A 297 -21.02 -13.38 2.09
N TYR A 298 -20.37 -14.52 1.89
CA TYR A 298 -19.17 -14.62 1.04
C TYR A 298 -19.45 -14.36 -0.43
N SER A 299 -20.66 -14.61 -0.93
CA SER A 299 -21.03 -14.33 -2.32
C SER A 299 -21.05 -12.83 -2.61
N ALA A 300 -21.65 -12.03 -1.73
CA ALA A 300 -21.65 -10.58 -1.88
C ALA A 300 -20.25 -9.99 -1.66
N ALA A 301 -19.50 -10.52 -0.69
CA ALA A 301 -18.11 -10.13 -0.46
C ALA A 301 -17.22 -10.39 -1.68
N LEU A 302 -17.39 -11.55 -2.34
CA LEU A 302 -16.66 -11.90 -3.57
C LEU A 302 -16.97 -10.95 -4.72
N ALA A 303 -18.24 -10.58 -4.90
CA ALA A 303 -18.64 -9.65 -5.96
C ALA A 303 -17.95 -8.29 -5.81
N ASP A 304 -17.97 -7.72 -4.60
CA ASP A 304 -17.30 -6.45 -4.32
C ASP A 304 -15.77 -6.54 -4.47
N LEU A 305 -15.18 -7.61 -3.94
CA LEU A 305 -13.74 -7.85 -4.01
C LEU A 305 -13.28 -7.97 -5.47
N ASN A 306 -14.01 -8.72 -6.29
CA ASN A 306 -13.70 -8.90 -7.71
C ASN A 306 -13.95 -7.62 -8.51
N THR A 307 -14.90 -6.79 -8.16
CA THR A 307 -15.09 -5.48 -8.78
C THR A 307 -13.80 -4.64 -8.72
N ILE A 308 -13.10 -4.64 -7.59
CA ILE A 308 -11.83 -3.93 -7.44
C ILE A 308 -10.69 -4.68 -8.12
N ARG A 309 -10.61 -5.99 -7.92
CA ARG A 309 -9.50 -6.80 -8.41
C ARG A 309 -9.48 -6.89 -9.94
N GLU A 310 -10.61 -7.14 -10.59
CA GLU A 310 -10.71 -7.27 -12.04
C GLU A 310 -10.50 -5.95 -12.77
N ARG A 311 -10.83 -4.81 -12.14
CA ARG A 311 -10.43 -3.49 -12.63
C ARG A 311 -8.90 -3.40 -12.75
N SER A 312 -8.16 -3.98 -11.80
CA SER A 312 -6.69 -3.89 -11.73
C SER A 312 -5.97 -5.04 -12.44
N ILE A 313 -6.55 -6.25 -12.44
CA ILE A 313 -5.96 -7.46 -13.04
C ILE A 313 -7.01 -8.09 -13.95
N ILE A 314 -6.82 -7.97 -15.27
CA ILE A 314 -7.76 -8.50 -16.26
C ILE A 314 -7.89 -10.02 -16.10
N GLY A 315 -9.09 -10.49 -15.85
CA GLY A 315 -9.36 -11.91 -15.61
C GLY A 315 -8.78 -12.46 -14.32
N GLY A 316 -8.31 -11.59 -13.40
CA GLY A 316 -7.66 -11.97 -12.14
C GLY A 316 -8.59 -12.15 -10.95
N GLY A 317 -9.91 -12.16 -11.17
CA GLY A 317 -10.89 -12.34 -10.09
C GLY A 317 -10.72 -13.65 -9.33
N TYR A 318 -11.02 -13.64 -8.05
CA TYR A 318 -11.06 -14.86 -7.26
C TYR A 318 -12.27 -15.71 -7.64
N ALA A 319 -12.09 -17.02 -7.72
CA ALA A 319 -13.17 -17.95 -8.07
C ALA A 319 -14.20 -18.15 -6.93
N SER A 320 -13.79 -17.97 -5.67
CA SER A 320 -14.65 -18.16 -4.50
C SER A 320 -14.14 -17.41 -3.28
N LEU A 321 -15.01 -17.14 -2.34
CA LEU A 321 -14.66 -16.78 -0.96
C LEU A 321 -15.40 -17.71 0.00
N ASP A 322 -14.76 -18.01 1.11
CA ASP A 322 -15.33 -18.78 2.23
C ASP A 322 -14.66 -18.37 3.55
N ALA A 323 -15.08 -18.98 4.64
CA ALA A 323 -14.56 -18.66 5.98
C ALA A 323 -13.03 -18.88 6.12
N THR A 324 -12.42 -19.71 5.28
CA THR A 324 -11.00 -20.07 5.39
C THR A 324 -10.09 -19.11 4.66
N ASN A 325 -10.59 -18.42 3.62
CA ASN A 325 -9.77 -17.61 2.72
C ASN A 325 -10.18 -16.13 2.63
N ALA A 326 -11.40 -15.76 3.07
CA ALA A 326 -11.91 -14.41 2.92
C ALA A 326 -11.01 -13.35 3.61
N SER A 327 -10.60 -13.60 4.84
CA SER A 327 -9.75 -12.70 5.60
C SER A 327 -8.42 -12.41 4.90
N GLU A 328 -7.79 -13.43 4.33
CA GLU A 328 -6.51 -13.28 3.63
C GLU A 328 -6.69 -12.55 2.29
N ARG A 329 -7.68 -12.96 1.49
CA ARG A 329 -7.90 -12.40 0.15
C ARG A 329 -8.33 -10.93 0.20
N ILE A 330 -9.22 -10.58 1.14
CA ILE A 330 -9.65 -9.20 1.34
C ILE A 330 -8.48 -8.35 1.86
N ASP A 331 -7.68 -8.87 2.78
CA ASP A 331 -6.50 -8.18 3.30
C ASP A 331 -5.46 -7.90 2.20
N LYS A 332 -5.19 -8.88 1.32
CA LYS A 332 -4.32 -8.70 0.15
C LYS A 332 -4.82 -7.58 -0.77
N GLU A 333 -6.11 -7.60 -1.08
CA GLU A 333 -6.70 -6.61 -1.97
C GLU A 333 -6.67 -5.20 -1.35
N ARG A 334 -6.95 -5.08 -0.04
CA ARG A 334 -6.78 -3.81 0.70
C ARG A 334 -5.33 -3.34 0.71
N GLN A 335 -4.38 -4.25 0.93
CA GLN A 335 -2.95 -3.93 0.92
C GLN A 335 -2.49 -3.40 -0.44
N LEU A 336 -2.97 -3.98 -1.55
CA LEU A 336 -2.64 -3.53 -2.90
C LEU A 336 -3.34 -2.20 -3.24
N GLU A 337 -4.64 -2.15 -3.05
CA GLU A 337 -5.47 -1.04 -3.47
C GLU A 337 -5.25 0.23 -2.64
N LEU A 338 -5.17 0.08 -1.31
CA LEU A 338 -5.03 1.19 -0.36
C LEU A 338 -3.56 1.46 0.02
N ALA A 339 -2.61 0.88 -0.72
CA ALA A 339 -1.19 1.13 -0.51
C ALA A 339 -0.89 2.64 -0.47
N TYR A 340 0.00 3.04 0.43
CA TYR A 340 0.51 4.41 0.61
C TYR A 340 -0.52 5.45 1.07
N GLN A 341 -1.72 5.03 1.49
CA GLN A 341 -2.76 5.90 2.03
C GLN A 341 -2.80 5.92 3.57
N ALA A 342 -1.77 5.40 4.25
CA ALA A 342 -1.63 5.31 5.71
C ALA A 342 -2.69 4.43 6.42
N GLU A 343 -3.35 3.53 5.69
CA GLU A 343 -4.42 2.67 6.23
C GLU A 343 -3.90 1.34 6.82
N ARG A 344 -2.71 0.88 6.39
CA ARG A 344 -2.27 -0.50 6.59
C ARG A 344 -2.20 -0.94 8.05
N SER A 345 -1.64 -0.15 8.93
CA SER A 345 -1.50 -0.52 10.35
C SER A 345 -2.85 -0.64 11.03
N TYR A 346 -3.77 0.25 10.72
CA TYR A 346 -5.14 0.20 11.27
C TYR A 346 -5.88 -1.06 10.81
N ASP A 347 -5.82 -1.39 9.51
CA ASP A 347 -6.46 -2.59 8.96
C ASP A 347 -5.95 -3.88 9.60
N VAL A 348 -4.65 -3.97 9.83
CA VAL A 348 -4.00 -5.14 10.43
C VAL A 348 -4.42 -5.28 11.88
N PHE A 349 -4.23 -4.23 12.69
CA PHE A 349 -4.43 -4.31 14.13
C PHE A 349 -5.90 -4.44 14.53
N ARG A 350 -6.84 -3.76 13.84
CA ARG A 350 -8.27 -3.91 14.12
C ARG A 350 -8.82 -5.30 13.79
N ASN A 351 -8.12 -6.04 12.93
CA ASN A 351 -8.44 -7.44 12.62
C ASN A 351 -7.63 -8.44 13.46
N GLY A 352 -6.95 -7.98 14.53
CA GLY A 352 -6.21 -8.82 15.46
C GLY A 352 -4.95 -9.47 14.86
N LYS A 353 -4.49 -9.00 13.70
CA LYS A 353 -3.34 -9.56 12.98
C LYS A 353 -2.04 -8.84 13.35
N PRO A 354 -0.90 -9.52 13.26
CA PRO A 354 0.41 -8.88 13.43
C PRO A 354 0.78 -8.04 12.20
N LEU A 355 1.45 -6.92 12.42
CA LEU A 355 2.09 -6.15 11.38
C LEU A 355 3.45 -6.77 11.06
N THR A 356 3.57 -7.39 9.90
CA THR A 356 4.82 -7.98 9.42
C THR A 356 5.72 -6.90 8.84
N ARG A 357 6.96 -6.82 9.33
CA ARG A 357 7.95 -5.79 8.98
C ARG A 357 9.18 -6.41 8.32
N ARG A 358 8.98 -7.18 7.25
CA ARG A 358 10.05 -7.87 6.53
C ARG A 358 10.37 -7.18 5.22
N TYR A 359 11.62 -6.76 5.06
CA TYR A 359 12.11 -6.12 3.85
C TYR A 359 13.64 -6.29 3.74
N PRO A 360 14.22 -6.30 2.54
CA PRO A 360 15.66 -6.30 2.36
C PRO A 360 16.33 -5.07 2.95
N GLY A 361 17.49 -5.26 3.53
CA GLY A 361 18.33 -4.17 4.03
C GLY A 361 19.19 -4.56 5.23
N PRO A 362 20.19 -3.73 5.59
CA PRO A 362 21.07 -3.98 6.71
C PRO A 362 20.40 -3.73 8.06
N HIS A 363 19.31 -2.99 8.05
CA HIS A 363 18.47 -2.87 9.23
C HIS A 363 17.71 -4.16 9.36
N GLN A 364 18.07 -4.93 10.36
CA GLN A 364 17.48 -6.20 10.69
C GLN A 364 15.96 -6.17 10.53
N GLN A 365 15.43 -7.27 10.11
CA GLN A 365 14.01 -7.49 10.20
C GLN A 365 13.60 -7.23 11.64
N PHE A 366 12.73 -6.24 11.79
CA PHE A 366 12.09 -6.07 13.07
C PHE A 366 11.15 -7.25 13.28
N GLU A 367 11.02 -7.69 14.52
CA GLU A 367 9.98 -8.65 14.86
C GLU A 367 8.61 -8.15 14.43
N ASP A 368 7.75 -9.08 14.07
CA ASP A 368 6.34 -8.76 13.81
C ASP A 368 5.76 -8.07 15.05
N ILE A 369 4.95 -7.03 14.84
CA ILE A 369 4.27 -6.33 15.93
C ILE A 369 2.87 -6.94 16.04
N PRO A 370 2.56 -7.72 17.10
CA PRO A 370 1.21 -8.23 17.31
C PRO A 370 0.23 -7.10 17.62
N ALA A 371 -1.06 -7.31 17.33
CA ALA A 371 -2.09 -6.32 17.62
C ALA A 371 -2.22 -6.00 19.13
N SER A 372 -1.74 -6.89 19.98
CA SER A 372 -1.69 -6.73 21.44
C SER A 372 -0.43 -6.01 21.94
N ASP A 373 0.47 -5.58 21.06
CA ASP A 373 1.70 -4.90 21.48
C ASP A 373 1.40 -3.46 21.93
N TYR A 374 2.06 -3.02 23.00
CA TYR A 374 1.90 -1.66 23.52
C TYR A 374 2.25 -0.58 22.49
N ARG A 375 3.12 -0.88 21.52
CA ARG A 375 3.52 0.03 20.43
C ARG A 375 2.41 0.34 19.43
N VAL A 376 1.29 -0.38 19.49
CA VAL A 376 0.08 -0.09 18.68
C VAL A 376 -0.59 1.22 19.11
N ILE A 377 -0.35 1.64 20.36
CA ILE A 377 -0.91 2.85 20.94
C ILE A 377 0.18 3.89 21.09
N TYR A 378 0.01 5.09 20.53
CA TYR A 378 0.96 6.17 20.64
C TYR A 378 1.08 6.71 22.08
N TYR A 379 2.29 7.08 22.46
CA TYR A 379 2.52 7.79 23.71
C TYR A 379 1.90 9.19 23.67
N ILE A 380 1.36 9.61 24.81
CA ILE A 380 0.95 10.99 25.00
C ILE A 380 2.23 11.81 25.25
N PRO A 381 2.51 12.87 24.48
CA PRO A 381 3.68 13.72 24.69
C PRO A 381 3.73 14.24 26.12
N GLN A 382 4.89 14.20 26.78
CA GLN A 382 5.02 14.57 28.18
C GLN A 382 4.61 16.04 28.47
N ASN A 383 4.85 16.94 27.50
CA ASN A 383 4.41 18.31 27.58
C ASN A 383 2.87 18.45 27.62
N ALA A 384 2.15 17.57 26.88
CA ALA A 384 0.69 17.53 26.90
C ALA A 384 0.18 17.02 28.25
N ILE A 385 0.84 16.00 28.84
CA ILE A 385 0.52 15.51 30.20
C ILE A 385 0.73 16.63 31.23
N ASN A 386 1.85 17.33 31.13
CA ASN A 386 2.20 18.41 32.09
C ASN A 386 1.30 19.65 31.97
N ALA A 387 0.81 19.93 30.78
CA ALA A 387 -0.07 21.07 30.51
C ALA A 387 -1.56 20.78 30.79
N TYR A 388 -1.94 19.50 30.96
CA TYR A 388 -3.34 19.15 31.19
C TYR A 388 -3.78 19.54 32.60
N PRO A 389 -4.91 20.25 32.74
CA PRO A 389 -5.34 20.79 34.05
C PRO A 389 -5.88 19.73 35.01
N GLY A 390 -6.04 18.49 34.59
CA GLY A 390 -6.48 17.35 35.40
C GLY A 390 -5.42 16.26 35.47
N THR A 391 -5.83 15.06 35.82
CA THR A 391 -4.95 13.87 35.74
C THR A 391 -5.01 13.24 34.35
N LEU A 392 -3.90 13.18 33.68
CA LEU A 392 -3.74 12.49 32.41
C LEU A 392 -2.67 11.39 32.57
N THR A 393 -3.10 10.13 32.48
CA THR A 393 -2.22 8.97 32.62
C THR A 393 -1.62 8.60 31.29
N GLN A 394 -0.34 8.28 31.26
CA GLN A 394 0.36 7.80 30.07
C GLN A 394 -0.23 6.47 29.59
N ASN A 395 -0.25 6.26 28.28
CA ASN A 395 -0.55 4.97 27.68
C ASN A 395 0.51 3.93 28.09
N PRO A 396 0.21 2.62 28.02
CA PRO A 396 1.16 1.56 28.36
C PRO A 396 2.52 1.77 27.69
N THR A 397 3.60 1.56 28.43
CA THR A 397 4.99 1.67 27.94
C THR A 397 5.66 0.30 27.75
N ASP A 398 4.96 -0.75 28.13
CA ASP A 398 5.34 -2.14 27.94
C ASP A 398 4.07 -3.03 27.85
N ASN A 399 4.26 -4.29 27.51
CA ASN A 399 3.13 -5.21 27.31
C ASN A 399 2.43 -5.65 28.61
N SER A 400 2.96 -5.34 29.78
CA SER A 400 2.31 -5.68 31.06
C SER A 400 1.10 -4.80 31.36
N GLY A 401 1.05 -3.61 30.78
CA GLY A 401 -0.03 -2.63 30.94
C GLY A 401 -1.11 -2.65 29.86
N VAL A 402 -1.00 -3.51 28.84
CA VAL A 402 -1.96 -3.56 27.74
C VAL A 402 -3.20 -4.34 28.14
N ILE A 403 -4.33 -3.67 28.18
CA ILE A 403 -5.64 -4.29 28.36
C ILE A 403 -6.24 -4.51 27.00
N LEU A 404 -6.34 -5.77 26.58
CA LEU A 404 -7.07 -6.17 25.38
C LEU A 404 -8.58 -6.10 25.67
N ASN A 405 -9.27 -5.14 25.09
CA ASN A 405 -10.74 -5.03 25.15
C ASN A 405 -11.37 -5.64 23.91
#